data_9fecd485e2c8ec10b39007ded4c32063
#
_entry.id   9fecd485e2c8ec10b39007ded4c32063
#
_cell.length_a   1.000
_cell.length_b   1.000
_cell.length_c   1.000
_cell.angle_alpha   90.00
_cell.angle_beta   90.00
_cell.angle_gamma   90.00
#
_symmetry.space_group_name_H-M   'P 1'
#
loop_
_entity.id
_entity.type
_entity.pdbx_description
1 polymer ?
#
loop_
_entity_poly.entity_id
_entity_poly.type
_entity_poly.pdbx_seq_one_letter_code
_entity_poly.pdbx_strand_id
1 'polypeptide(L)'
;MRFALAAIPLLVAIEVSPAPVGYTRFDGISAVGVYDRLRDDPKAVVVEFPFYRAGAEFHHAEYMLNSTRHWRPMINGYSGFQPLSFHGASDALYMFPNGPWLDFLQKRGVTHLFVHEASYGTAVLHALDADASLEKVSADDGVVLYALRRSR
;
A
#
# COMPACT_ATOMS: atom_id res chain seq x y z
N MET A 1 -22.11 32.36 -41.18
CA MET A 1 -21.97 32.73 -39.75
C MET A 1 -22.95 31.97 -38.82
N ARG A 2 -24.20 31.71 -39.17
CA ARG A 2 -25.17 31.03 -38.27
C ARG A 2 -24.81 29.56 -37.94
N PHE A 3 -24.17 28.83 -38.85
CA PHE A 3 -23.73 27.46 -38.64
C PHE A 3 -22.53 27.33 -37.66
N ALA A 4 -21.65 28.30 -37.66
CA ALA A 4 -20.50 28.30 -36.74
C ALA A 4 -20.92 28.52 -35.28
N LEU A 5 -21.97 29.31 -35.05
CA LEU A 5 -22.53 29.56 -33.71
C LEU A 5 -23.21 28.33 -33.11
N ALA A 6 -23.74 27.43 -33.94
CA ALA A 6 -24.33 26.18 -33.47
C ALA A 6 -23.31 25.02 -33.28
N ALA A 7 -22.18 25.10 -34.01
CA ALA A 7 -21.12 24.10 -33.92
C ALA A 7 -20.35 24.16 -32.57
N ILE A 8 -20.16 25.34 -32.01
CA ILE A 8 -19.44 25.52 -30.73
C ILE A 8 -20.14 24.82 -29.57
N PRO A 9 -21.43 25.04 -29.29
CA PRO A 9 -22.11 24.32 -28.21
C PRO A 9 -22.19 22.79 -28.43
N LEU A 10 -22.26 22.36 -29.69
CA LEU A 10 -22.23 20.94 -30.01
C LEU A 10 -20.87 20.31 -29.70
N LEU A 11 -19.78 20.98 -30.06
CA LEU A 11 -18.43 20.53 -29.74
C LEU A 11 -18.19 20.48 -28.21
N VAL A 12 -18.63 21.51 -27.50
CA VAL A 12 -18.58 21.52 -26.03
C VAL A 12 -19.40 20.39 -25.42
N ALA A 13 -20.60 20.13 -25.94
CA ALA A 13 -21.45 19.04 -25.47
C ALA A 13 -20.81 17.66 -25.70
N ILE A 14 -20.08 17.48 -26.81
CA ILE A 14 -19.34 16.25 -27.09
C ILE A 14 -18.13 16.11 -26.14
N GLU A 15 -17.41 17.19 -25.91
CA GLU A 15 -16.21 17.21 -25.04
C GLU A 15 -16.56 16.99 -23.56
N VAL A 16 -17.68 17.53 -23.10
CA VAL A 16 -18.18 17.38 -21.72
C VAL A 16 -18.99 16.09 -21.55
N SER A 17 -19.34 15.40 -22.65
CA SER A 17 -20.02 14.12 -22.56
C SER A 17 -19.14 13.09 -21.86
N PRO A 18 -19.52 12.58 -20.67
CA PRO A 18 -18.66 11.66 -19.95
C PRO A 18 -18.45 10.41 -20.79
N ALA A 19 -17.19 10.15 -21.15
CA ALA A 19 -16.82 8.83 -21.66
C ALA A 19 -17.21 7.77 -20.61
N PRO A 20 -17.62 6.56 -21.02
CA PRO A 20 -17.90 5.51 -20.07
C PRO A 20 -16.69 5.31 -19.16
N VAL A 21 -16.80 5.73 -17.91
CA VAL A 21 -15.74 5.51 -16.91
C VAL A 21 -15.88 4.09 -16.42
N GLY A 22 -14.85 3.28 -16.64
CA GLY A 22 -14.78 1.95 -16.03
C GLY A 22 -14.66 2.11 -14.53
N TYR A 23 -15.60 1.52 -13.79
CA TYR A 23 -15.52 1.44 -12.34
C TYR A 23 -15.03 0.06 -11.95
N THR A 24 -14.01 0.02 -11.11
CA THR A 24 -13.68 -1.21 -10.38
C THR A 24 -14.54 -1.24 -9.12
N ARG A 25 -15.30 -2.31 -8.95
CA ARG A 25 -16.09 -2.51 -7.75
C ARG A 25 -15.13 -2.67 -6.57
N PHE A 26 -15.36 -1.92 -5.51
CA PHE A 26 -14.70 -2.10 -4.25
C PHE A 26 -15.59 -2.98 -3.36
N ASP A 27 -15.13 -4.19 -3.05
CA ASP A 27 -15.90 -5.19 -2.28
C ASP A 27 -15.68 -5.05 -0.76
N GLY A 28 -14.99 -4.00 -0.33
CA GLY A 28 -14.69 -3.72 1.09
C GLY A 28 -13.25 -4.07 1.45
N ILE A 29 -12.91 -3.82 2.71
CA ILE A 29 -11.59 -4.18 3.25
C ILE A 29 -11.62 -5.67 3.60
N SER A 30 -10.73 -6.45 2.99
CA SER A 30 -10.45 -7.84 3.38
C SER A 30 -9.57 -7.89 4.64
N ALA A 31 -9.35 -9.08 5.20
CA ALA A 31 -8.43 -9.29 6.33
C ALA A 31 -8.66 -8.33 7.53
N VAL A 32 -9.92 -7.94 7.78
CA VAL A 32 -10.30 -6.97 8.82
C VAL A 32 -9.70 -7.32 10.18
N GLY A 33 -9.69 -8.60 10.53
CA GLY A 33 -9.16 -9.08 11.81
C GLY A 33 -7.68 -8.81 12.01
N VAL A 34 -6.89 -8.87 10.93
CA VAL A 34 -5.44 -8.59 10.98
C VAL A 34 -5.17 -7.10 11.17
N TYR A 35 -5.87 -6.24 10.42
CA TYR A 35 -5.71 -4.78 10.55
C TYR A 35 -6.17 -4.26 11.91
N ASP A 36 -7.24 -4.80 12.46
CA ASP A 36 -7.76 -4.41 13.78
C ASP A 36 -6.79 -4.71 14.93
N ARG A 37 -5.82 -5.63 14.73
CA ARG A 37 -4.81 -5.96 15.76
C ARG A 37 -3.99 -4.77 16.22
N LEU A 38 -3.79 -3.78 15.35
CA LEU A 38 -2.98 -2.61 15.68
C LEU A 38 -3.81 -1.40 16.16
N ARG A 39 -5.13 -1.54 16.25
CA ARG A 39 -6.02 -0.42 16.65
C ARG A 39 -5.63 0.17 18.00
N ASP A 40 -5.28 -0.66 18.96
CA ASP A 40 -5.00 -0.25 20.33
C ASP A 40 -3.50 -0.14 20.65
N ASP A 41 -2.62 -0.27 19.63
CA ASP A 41 -1.18 -0.04 19.80
C ASP A 41 -0.77 1.35 19.30
N PRO A 42 -0.70 2.38 20.18
CA PRO A 42 -0.35 3.74 19.79
C PRO A 42 1.10 3.91 19.33
N LYS A 43 1.95 2.91 19.55
CA LYS A 43 3.36 2.92 19.16
C LYS A 43 3.62 2.24 17.83
N ALA A 44 2.60 1.60 17.25
CA ALA A 44 2.76 0.93 15.98
C ALA A 44 3.06 1.94 14.85
N VAL A 45 4.08 1.63 14.07
CA VAL A 45 4.40 2.26 12.77
C VAL A 45 4.48 1.13 11.76
N VAL A 46 3.75 1.24 10.66
CA VAL A 46 3.52 0.12 9.77
C VAL A 46 4.08 0.33 8.37
N VAL A 47 4.35 -0.77 7.69
CA VAL A 47 4.55 -0.83 6.25
C VAL A 47 3.74 -2.00 5.69
N GLU A 48 3.27 -1.87 4.46
CA GLU A 48 2.47 -2.90 3.78
C GLU A 48 3.16 -3.32 2.48
N PHE A 49 3.23 -4.62 2.25
CA PHE A 49 3.91 -5.22 1.10
C PHE A 49 2.97 -6.04 0.21
N PRO A 50 3.19 -6.02 -1.14
CA PRO A 50 4.37 -5.50 -1.85
C PRO A 50 4.46 -3.97 -1.83
N PHE A 51 5.69 -3.44 -1.79
CA PHE A 51 5.89 -2.00 -1.90
C PHE A 51 5.98 -1.59 -3.37
N TYR A 52 5.08 -0.74 -3.80
CA TYR A 52 5.00 -0.31 -5.19
C TYR A 52 5.84 0.95 -5.43
N ARG A 53 6.51 1.01 -6.58
CA ARG A 53 7.33 2.16 -7.00
C ARG A 53 6.61 3.02 -8.04
N ALA A 54 7.28 4.06 -8.51
CA ALA A 54 6.78 4.98 -9.52
C ALA A 54 6.17 4.23 -10.73
N GLY A 55 4.97 4.65 -11.13
CA GLY A 55 4.16 4.02 -12.17
C GLY A 55 3.16 2.97 -11.66
N ALA A 56 3.33 2.46 -10.44
CA ALA A 56 2.40 1.53 -9.79
C ALA A 56 2.03 1.97 -8.35
N GLU A 57 2.46 3.15 -7.92
CA GLU A 57 2.23 3.70 -6.57
C GLU A 57 0.76 3.88 -6.22
N PHE A 58 -0.13 3.96 -7.21
CA PHE A 58 -1.57 4.07 -6.99
C PHE A 58 -2.15 2.86 -6.25
N HIS A 59 -1.49 1.70 -6.28
CA HIS A 59 -1.88 0.54 -5.47
C HIS A 59 -1.75 0.79 -3.96
N HIS A 60 -0.90 1.75 -3.54
CA HIS A 60 -0.84 2.15 -2.13
C HIS A 60 -2.15 2.80 -1.63
N ALA A 61 -3.03 3.25 -2.54
CA ALA A 61 -4.34 3.79 -2.14
C ALA A 61 -5.19 2.75 -1.41
N GLU A 62 -5.11 1.47 -1.80
CA GLU A 62 -5.78 0.38 -1.10
C GLU A 62 -5.22 0.22 0.32
N TYR A 63 -3.90 0.27 0.49
CA TYR A 63 -3.26 0.20 1.80
C TYR A 63 -3.65 1.38 2.70
N MET A 64 -3.74 2.58 2.13
CA MET A 64 -4.24 3.75 2.86
C MET A 64 -5.68 3.56 3.33
N LEU A 65 -6.52 2.92 2.50
CA LEU A 65 -7.88 2.58 2.89
C LEU A 65 -7.90 1.53 4.01
N ASN A 66 -7.10 0.46 3.89
CA ASN A 66 -6.96 -0.57 4.93
C ASN A 66 -6.49 0.05 6.26
N SER A 67 -5.60 1.05 6.21
CA SER A 67 -5.08 1.74 7.39
C SER A 67 -6.15 2.46 8.22
N THR A 68 -7.33 2.74 7.66
CA THR A 68 -8.47 3.30 8.41
C THR A 68 -8.99 2.37 9.51
N ARG A 69 -8.59 1.08 9.48
CA ARG A 69 -8.94 0.11 10.53
C ARG A 69 -8.13 0.33 11.81
N HIS A 70 -6.86 0.78 11.68
CA HIS A 70 -5.98 0.97 12.83
C HIS A 70 -5.53 2.41 13.06
N TRP A 71 -5.55 3.28 12.05
CA TRP A 71 -5.13 4.69 12.13
C TRP A 71 -3.70 4.86 12.66
N ARG A 72 -2.78 3.93 12.31
CA ARG A 72 -1.37 4.03 12.67
C ARG A 72 -0.57 4.70 11.56
N PRO A 73 0.53 5.42 11.89
CA PRO A 73 1.46 5.92 10.89
C PRO A 73 1.94 4.80 9.98
N MET A 74 2.03 5.07 8.68
CA MET A 74 2.49 4.10 7.71
C MET A 74 3.51 4.70 6.73
N ILE A 75 4.41 3.85 6.20
CA ILE A 75 5.40 4.24 5.20
C ILE A 75 4.77 4.35 3.82
N ASN A 76 3.79 3.50 3.52
CA ASN A 76 3.06 3.53 2.26
C ASN A 76 2.24 4.81 2.14
N GLY A 77 2.16 5.34 0.93
CA GLY A 77 1.34 6.51 0.65
C GLY A 77 1.16 6.71 -0.84
N TYR A 78 0.08 7.38 -1.19
CA TYR A 78 -0.22 7.75 -2.57
C TYR A 78 -0.76 9.19 -2.60
N SER A 79 -0.14 10.01 -3.45
CA SER A 79 -0.64 11.35 -3.74
C SER A 79 -0.17 11.78 -5.13
N GLY A 80 -0.72 12.86 -5.66
CA GLY A 80 -0.26 13.46 -6.93
C GLY A 80 1.16 14.05 -6.87
N PHE A 81 1.78 14.10 -5.68
CA PHE A 81 3.15 14.52 -5.46
C PHE A 81 3.93 13.44 -4.71
N GLN A 82 5.10 13.07 -5.24
CA GLN A 82 5.99 12.10 -4.62
C GLN A 82 7.18 12.80 -3.97
N PRO A 83 7.27 12.87 -2.64
CA PRO A 83 8.42 13.46 -1.97
C PRO A 83 9.67 12.59 -2.12
N LEU A 84 10.86 13.17 -1.98
CA LEU A 84 12.14 12.43 -2.02
C LEU A 84 12.20 11.27 -1.02
N SER A 85 11.53 11.41 0.12
CA SER A 85 11.42 10.34 1.11
C SER A 85 10.69 9.10 0.59
N PHE A 86 9.71 9.28 -0.31
CA PHE A 86 9.02 8.17 -0.97
C PHE A 86 9.95 7.44 -1.94
N HIS A 87 10.74 8.17 -2.72
CA HIS A 87 11.72 7.54 -3.63
C HIS A 87 12.72 6.68 -2.84
N GLY A 88 13.25 7.19 -1.73
CA GLY A 88 14.15 6.41 -0.87
C GLY A 88 13.47 5.17 -0.26
N ALA A 89 12.19 5.25 0.10
CA ALA A 89 11.43 4.09 0.55
C ALA A 89 11.22 3.07 -0.59
N SER A 90 10.86 3.57 -1.77
CA SER A 90 10.66 2.74 -2.96
C SER A 90 11.93 1.96 -3.32
N ASP A 91 13.09 2.62 -3.35
CA ASP A 91 14.37 1.98 -3.69
C ASP A 91 14.76 0.89 -2.67
N ALA A 92 14.48 1.12 -1.40
CA ALA A 92 14.84 0.18 -0.33
C ALA A 92 13.87 -1.02 -0.22
N LEU A 93 12.59 -0.81 -0.53
CA LEU A 93 11.53 -1.74 -0.15
C LEU A 93 10.92 -2.50 -1.34
N TYR A 94 11.04 -1.99 -2.56
CA TYR A 94 10.36 -2.56 -3.72
C TYR A 94 10.80 -4.00 -4.03
N MET A 95 12.03 -4.38 -3.66
CA MET A 95 12.57 -5.74 -3.88
C MET A 95 12.34 -6.68 -2.68
N PHE A 96 11.55 -6.26 -1.69
CA PHE A 96 11.26 -7.09 -0.51
C PHE A 96 10.86 -8.52 -0.89
N PRO A 97 11.39 -9.53 -0.20
CA PRO A 97 12.27 -9.49 0.98
C PRO A 97 13.77 -9.41 0.65
N ASN A 98 14.13 -9.11 -0.57
CA ASN A 98 15.52 -8.87 -0.96
C ASN A 98 15.90 -7.39 -0.75
N GLY A 99 17.20 -7.10 -0.70
CA GLY A 99 17.70 -5.74 -0.55
C GLY A 99 17.74 -5.24 0.91
N PRO A 100 17.93 -3.92 1.11
CA PRO A 100 18.23 -3.34 2.42
C PRO A 100 16.97 -3.00 3.24
N TRP A 101 15.87 -3.72 3.05
CA TRP A 101 14.57 -3.43 3.65
C TRP A 101 14.62 -3.37 5.18
N LEU A 102 15.32 -4.30 5.82
CA LEU A 102 15.37 -4.42 7.28
C LEU A 102 16.03 -3.19 7.92
N ASP A 103 17.22 -2.82 7.43
CA ASP A 103 17.95 -1.63 7.89
C ASP A 103 17.12 -0.34 7.66
N PHE A 104 16.49 -0.23 6.51
CA PHE A 104 15.61 0.88 6.19
C PHE A 104 14.44 1.00 7.17
N LEU A 105 13.73 -0.11 7.44
CA LEU A 105 12.57 -0.13 8.32
C LEU A 105 12.97 0.18 9.76
N GLN A 106 14.08 -0.39 10.25
CA GLN A 106 14.59 -0.12 11.59
C GLN A 106 14.94 1.37 11.78
N LYS A 107 15.64 1.99 10.81
CA LYS A 107 15.96 3.42 10.83
C LYS A 107 14.74 4.33 10.82
N ARG A 108 13.63 3.87 10.24
CA ARG A 108 12.36 4.61 10.19
C ARG A 108 11.45 4.33 11.39
N GLY A 109 11.88 3.47 12.30
CA GLY A 109 11.11 3.12 13.49
C GLY A 109 9.87 2.28 13.19
N VAL A 110 9.84 1.58 12.05
CA VAL A 110 8.76 0.65 11.71
C VAL A 110 8.75 -0.49 12.73
N THR A 111 7.57 -0.88 13.14
CA THR A 111 7.35 -1.92 14.15
C THR A 111 6.61 -3.13 13.59
N HIS A 112 5.81 -2.93 12.56
CA HIS A 112 4.97 -3.99 12.01
C HIS A 112 4.94 -3.95 10.47
N LEU A 113 4.81 -5.13 9.88
CA LEU A 113 4.69 -5.34 8.44
C LEU A 113 3.39 -6.09 8.14
N PHE A 114 2.58 -5.58 7.22
CA PHE A 114 1.55 -6.38 6.57
C PHE A 114 2.09 -6.93 5.25
N VAL A 115 1.92 -8.21 5.02
CA VAL A 115 2.40 -8.91 3.82
C VAL A 115 1.21 -9.60 3.14
N HIS A 116 0.91 -9.20 1.91
CA HIS A 116 -0.12 -9.84 1.09
C HIS A 116 0.44 -11.10 0.44
N GLU A 117 0.00 -12.27 0.91
CA GLU A 117 0.53 -13.58 0.51
C GLU A 117 0.40 -13.83 -1.00
N ALA A 118 -0.68 -13.38 -1.62
CA ALA A 118 -0.93 -13.55 -3.05
C ALA A 118 0.17 -12.94 -3.95
N SER A 119 0.96 -12.01 -3.42
CA SER A 119 2.05 -11.35 -4.15
C SER A 119 3.37 -12.10 -4.05
N TYR A 120 3.45 -13.15 -3.25
CA TYR A 120 4.69 -13.88 -2.96
C TYR A 120 4.54 -15.38 -3.16
N GLY A 121 5.58 -16.02 -3.67
CA GLY A 121 5.62 -17.48 -3.76
C GLY A 121 5.80 -18.13 -2.39
N THR A 122 5.35 -19.36 -2.23
CA THR A 122 5.39 -20.13 -0.98
C THR A 122 6.79 -20.17 -0.34
N ALA A 123 7.84 -20.29 -1.14
CA ALA A 123 9.22 -20.31 -0.64
C ALA A 123 9.61 -18.99 0.06
N VAL A 124 9.13 -17.85 -0.45
CA VAL A 124 9.35 -16.54 0.15
C VAL A 124 8.61 -16.42 1.46
N LEU A 125 7.36 -16.86 1.52
CA LEU A 125 6.56 -16.82 2.75
C LEU A 125 7.18 -17.71 3.85
N HIS A 126 7.66 -18.89 3.50
CA HIS A 126 8.39 -19.73 4.44
C HIS A 126 9.70 -19.10 4.94
N ALA A 127 10.41 -18.38 4.05
CA ALA A 127 11.62 -17.67 4.44
C ALA A 127 11.31 -16.52 5.41
N LEU A 128 10.22 -15.78 5.19
CA LEU A 128 9.76 -14.73 6.11
C LEU A 128 9.34 -15.30 7.48
N ASP A 129 8.62 -16.42 7.49
CA ASP A 129 8.22 -17.09 8.75
C ASP A 129 9.44 -17.63 9.54
N ALA A 130 10.56 -17.92 8.86
CA ALA A 130 11.80 -18.39 9.48
C ALA A 130 12.78 -17.24 9.81
N ASP A 131 12.50 -16.00 9.40
CA ASP A 131 13.39 -14.86 9.62
C ASP A 131 13.40 -14.47 11.11
N ALA A 132 14.59 -14.50 11.72
CA ALA A 132 14.75 -14.18 13.14
C ALA A 132 14.41 -12.72 13.50
N SER A 133 14.41 -11.81 12.51
CA SER A 133 14.03 -10.40 12.70
C SER A 133 12.51 -10.19 12.71
N LEU A 134 11.73 -11.20 12.34
CA LEU A 134 10.29 -11.14 12.25
C LEU A 134 9.63 -12.05 13.29
N GLU A 135 8.46 -11.67 13.73
CA GLU A 135 7.57 -12.47 14.55
C GLU A 135 6.17 -12.43 13.97
N LYS A 136 5.65 -13.57 13.56
CA LYS A 136 4.29 -13.69 13.02
C LYS A 136 3.28 -13.44 14.14
N VAL A 137 2.48 -12.39 14.00
CA VAL A 137 1.49 -11.97 15.00
C VAL A 137 0.11 -12.52 14.68
N SER A 138 -0.29 -12.44 13.41
CA SER A 138 -1.62 -12.85 12.96
C SER A 138 -1.62 -13.08 11.44
N ALA A 139 -2.57 -13.86 10.95
CA ALA A 139 -2.85 -14.01 9.54
C ALA A 139 -4.37 -14.15 9.34
N ASP A 140 -4.90 -13.51 8.31
CA ASP A 140 -6.31 -13.56 7.94
C ASP A 140 -6.47 -13.15 6.48
N ASP A 141 -7.31 -13.90 5.74
CA ASP A 141 -7.71 -13.59 4.36
C ASP A 141 -6.55 -13.20 3.43
N GLY A 142 -5.44 -13.97 3.49
CA GLY A 142 -4.28 -13.78 2.63
C GLY A 142 -3.37 -12.60 3.02
N VAL A 143 -3.57 -12.01 4.20
CA VAL A 143 -2.68 -10.98 4.77
C VAL A 143 -2.06 -11.50 6.06
N VAL A 144 -0.73 -11.39 6.15
CA VAL A 144 0.02 -11.75 7.36
C VAL A 144 0.57 -10.50 8.01
N LEU A 145 0.39 -10.38 9.32
CA LEU A 145 0.99 -9.37 10.16
C LEU A 145 2.24 -9.92 10.85
N TYR A 146 3.37 -9.27 10.63
CA TYR A 146 4.61 -9.53 11.36
C TYR A 146 4.97 -8.34 12.25
N ALA A 147 5.46 -8.62 13.44
CA ALA A 147 6.17 -7.64 14.27
C ALA A 147 7.66 -7.66 13.92
N LEU A 148 8.26 -6.48 13.78
CA LEU A 148 9.69 -6.33 13.55
C LEU A 148 10.43 -6.33 14.88
N ARG A 149 11.28 -7.34 15.09
CA ARG A 149 12.14 -7.42 16.28
C ARG A 149 13.24 -6.38 16.19
N ARG A 150 13.40 -5.59 17.22
CA ARG A 150 14.53 -4.64 17.30
C ARG A 150 15.79 -5.43 17.61
N SER A 151 16.83 -5.23 16.81
CA SER A 151 18.17 -5.65 17.21
C SER A 151 18.58 -4.88 18.48
N ARG A 152 19.01 -5.62 19.48
CA ARG A 152 19.57 -5.04 20.72
C ARG A 152 20.92 -4.38 20.45
#